data_582fceb318563048885051c6dc3346cb
#
_entry.id   582fceb318563048885051c6dc3346cb
#
_cell.length_a   1.000
_cell.length_b   1.000
_cell.length_c   1.000
_cell.angle_alpha   90.00
_cell.angle_beta   90.00
_cell.angle_gamma   90.00
#
_symmetry.space_group_name_H-M   'P 1'
#
loop_
_entity.id
_entity.type
_entity.pdbx_description
1 polymer ?
#
loop_
_entity_poly.entity_id
_entity_poly.type
_entity_poly.pdbx_seq_one_letter_code
_entity_poly.pdbx_strand_id
1 'polypeptide(L)'
;MKLAFRGALTEPFAVSGEKIGVLVPTGWSAADMTFQVSHDRVTFRDLYGYNGTAVTEATSTVTANTAISLAGIAEHIAPFQWARIRSGVAATPVNQGAVAAARVFTFGTGKTLTVTSGAKGMIGNELSFSFETNQKDDLELAVSGAHTTIKLASDTSSKNSAAAIQALIRAATISDIDVTTLTVAESAGYAAARPAATKAVAVYEFADESETALGAVTITAGIGGAGGNFVSSVIWGVNDSDDLDVSVTEAGELQILLAKTTASKNAAATIEAAIQALTDTPIDAFLAALTFAGDVTWDAAPPTAFETVELAESGNTTGADITVPAGGNLAGGDRFEIELSVR
;
A
#
# COMPACT_ATOMS: atom_id res chain seq x y z
N MET A 1 -38.14 -3.22 -9.50
CA MET A 1 -37.13 -2.13 -9.41
C MET A 1 -36.19 -2.44 -8.26
N LYS A 2 -34.90 -2.27 -8.42
CA LYS A 2 -33.93 -2.40 -7.32
C LYS A 2 -33.71 -1.06 -6.67
N LEU A 3 -33.71 -1.02 -5.34
CA LEU A 3 -33.42 0.14 -4.52
C LEU A 3 -32.17 -0.12 -3.69
N ALA A 4 -31.18 0.73 -3.87
CA ALA A 4 -29.95 0.66 -3.08
C ALA A 4 -30.07 1.46 -1.79
N PHE A 5 -29.58 0.89 -0.69
CA PHE A 5 -29.44 1.58 0.59
C PHE A 5 -28.13 2.40 0.63
N ARG A 6 -28.27 3.65 1.05
CA ARG A 6 -27.17 4.52 1.46
C ARG A 6 -27.26 4.70 2.98
N GLY A 7 -26.58 3.87 3.73
CA GLY A 7 -26.76 3.80 5.15
C GLY A 7 -28.12 3.17 5.54
N ALA A 8 -28.94 3.88 6.28
CA ALA A 8 -30.25 3.42 6.70
C ALA A 8 -31.38 3.77 5.72
N LEU A 9 -31.14 4.53 4.67
CA LEU A 9 -32.14 5.03 3.73
C LEU A 9 -31.88 4.54 2.30
N THR A 10 -32.96 4.22 1.58
CA THR A 10 -32.87 3.98 0.13
C THR A 10 -32.82 5.29 -0.67
N GLU A 11 -32.45 5.17 -1.93
CA GLU A 11 -32.76 6.21 -2.92
C GLU A 11 -34.28 6.42 -3.01
N PRO A 12 -34.73 7.65 -3.31
CA PRO A 12 -36.16 7.94 -3.53
C PRO A 12 -36.68 7.23 -4.77
N PHE A 13 -37.90 6.71 -4.67
CA PHE A 13 -38.64 6.15 -5.79
C PHE A 13 -39.98 6.85 -5.97
N ALA A 14 -40.47 6.89 -7.21
CA ALA A 14 -41.77 7.44 -7.51
C ALA A 14 -42.87 6.49 -7.01
N VAL A 15 -43.86 7.05 -6.34
CA VAL A 15 -45.06 6.32 -5.92
C VAL A 15 -45.98 6.21 -7.11
N SER A 16 -46.11 5.05 -7.69
CA SER A 16 -47.02 4.76 -8.77
C SER A 16 -47.61 3.37 -8.57
N GLY A 17 -48.94 3.28 -8.45
CA GLY A 17 -49.62 2.01 -8.31
C GLY A 17 -50.18 1.73 -6.92
N GLU A 18 -51.04 0.73 -6.86
CA GLU A 18 -51.84 0.40 -5.66
C GLU A 18 -51.22 -0.65 -4.75
N LYS A 19 -50.19 -1.38 -5.20
CA LYS A 19 -49.62 -2.47 -4.46
C LYS A 19 -48.09 -2.46 -4.51
N ILE A 20 -47.50 -2.44 -3.36
CA ILE A 20 -46.02 -2.46 -3.20
C ILE A 20 -45.62 -3.75 -2.50
N GLY A 21 -44.67 -4.46 -3.10
CA GLY A 21 -44.02 -5.62 -2.50
C GLY A 21 -42.51 -5.39 -2.44
N VAL A 22 -41.87 -5.89 -1.40
CA VAL A 22 -40.42 -5.81 -1.21
C VAL A 22 -39.86 -7.21 -1.06
N LEU A 23 -38.85 -7.53 -1.87
CA LEU A 23 -38.00 -8.72 -1.66
C LEU A 23 -36.79 -8.32 -0.83
N VAL A 24 -36.67 -8.92 0.32
CA VAL A 24 -35.62 -8.66 1.29
C VAL A 24 -34.53 -9.72 1.15
N PRO A 25 -33.28 -9.34 0.89
CA PRO A 25 -32.18 -10.29 0.71
C PRO A 25 -31.75 -10.93 2.04
N THR A 26 -30.92 -11.96 1.94
CA THR A 26 -30.36 -12.73 3.07
C THR A 26 -29.51 -11.89 4.03
N GLY A 27 -28.87 -10.83 3.54
CA GLY A 27 -28.00 -9.95 4.34
C GLY A 27 -28.72 -8.85 5.10
N TRP A 28 -30.06 -8.87 5.21
CA TRP A 28 -30.79 -7.86 5.97
C TRP A 28 -30.45 -7.91 7.46
N SER A 29 -29.94 -6.79 8.00
CA SER A 29 -29.77 -6.64 9.45
C SER A 29 -31.14 -6.48 10.11
N ALA A 30 -31.37 -7.19 11.20
CA ALA A 30 -32.66 -7.19 11.89
C ALA A 30 -33.12 -5.77 12.23
N ALA A 31 -34.13 -5.31 11.53
CA ALA A 31 -34.72 -3.96 11.68
C ALA A 31 -36.09 -3.92 11.03
N ASP A 32 -36.97 -3.13 11.60
CA ASP A 32 -38.22 -2.76 10.94
C ASP A 32 -37.95 -1.91 9.69
N MET A 33 -38.93 -1.89 8.80
CA MET A 33 -38.90 -1.04 7.61
C MET A 33 -39.91 0.09 7.81
N THR A 34 -39.44 1.31 7.72
CA THR A 34 -40.27 2.52 7.79
C THR A 34 -40.15 3.35 6.53
N PHE A 35 -40.99 4.34 6.38
CA PHE A 35 -41.09 5.11 5.15
C PHE A 35 -40.97 6.60 5.40
N GLN A 36 -40.32 7.25 4.47
CA GLN A 36 -40.39 8.71 4.35
C GLN A 36 -41.00 9.08 3.01
N VAL A 37 -41.78 10.12 2.99
CA VAL A 37 -42.57 10.58 1.83
C VAL A 37 -42.28 12.03 1.48
N SER A 38 -42.49 12.39 0.21
CA SER A 38 -42.23 13.72 -0.29
C SER A 38 -43.14 14.04 -1.48
N HIS A 39 -43.40 15.33 -1.69
CA HIS A 39 -44.04 15.84 -2.90
C HIS A 39 -43.03 16.41 -3.90
N ASP A 40 -41.84 16.83 -3.43
CA ASP A 40 -40.86 17.58 -4.22
C ASP A 40 -39.57 16.80 -4.49
N ARG A 41 -39.45 15.55 -3.99
CA ARG A 41 -38.25 14.71 -4.02
C ARG A 41 -37.06 15.28 -3.26
N VAL A 42 -37.18 16.40 -2.60
CA VAL A 42 -36.14 17.11 -1.87
C VAL A 42 -36.39 17.03 -0.37
N THR A 43 -37.59 17.39 0.05
CA THR A 43 -37.98 17.43 1.46
C THR A 43 -38.73 16.17 1.82
N PHE A 44 -38.10 15.28 2.58
CA PHE A 44 -38.73 14.04 3.05
C PHE A 44 -39.16 14.16 4.50
N ARG A 45 -40.35 13.59 4.80
CA ARG A 45 -40.92 13.51 6.16
C ARG A 45 -41.27 12.08 6.49
N ASP A 46 -41.16 11.72 7.76
CA ASP A 46 -41.53 10.39 8.23
C ASP A 46 -43.04 10.17 8.03
N LEU A 47 -43.40 8.99 7.55
CA LEU A 47 -44.75 8.56 7.32
C LEU A 47 -45.37 8.03 8.62
N TYR A 48 -46.50 8.60 9.00
CA TYR A 48 -47.28 8.16 10.16
C TYR A 48 -48.64 7.66 9.71
N GLY A 49 -49.02 6.48 10.17
CA GLY A 49 -50.35 5.95 10.01
C GLY A 49 -51.25 6.38 11.15
N TYR A 50 -52.51 6.69 10.87
CA TYR A 50 -53.52 6.97 11.91
C TYR A 50 -54.28 5.70 12.29
N ASN A 51 -54.20 5.29 13.54
CA ASN A 51 -54.86 4.08 14.06
C ASN A 51 -56.15 4.38 14.85
N GLY A 52 -56.68 5.57 14.78
CA GLY A 52 -57.88 6.01 15.45
C GLY A 52 -57.67 6.64 16.84
N THR A 53 -56.52 6.44 17.45
CA THR A 53 -56.18 6.99 18.78
C THR A 53 -54.90 7.81 18.79
N ALA A 54 -53.92 7.49 17.94
CA ALA A 54 -52.64 8.17 17.86
C ALA A 54 -52.08 8.10 16.43
N VAL A 55 -51.21 9.06 16.08
CA VAL A 55 -50.38 8.99 14.90
C VAL A 55 -49.13 8.25 15.29
N THR A 56 -48.84 7.13 14.66
CA THR A 56 -47.66 6.32 14.88
C THR A 56 -46.88 6.13 13.61
N GLU A 57 -45.56 5.97 13.71
CA GLU A 57 -44.75 5.70 12.55
C GLU A 57 -45.20 4.41 11.86
N ALA A 58 -45.42 4.46 10.55
CA ALA A 58 -45.83 3.30 9.78
C ALA A 58 -44.66 2.34 9.63
N THR A 59 -44.77 1.16 10.23
CA THR A 59 -43.72 0.14 10.27
C THR A 59 -44.17 -1.16 9.61
N SER A 60 -43.21 -1.88 9.06
CA SER A 60 -43.37 -3.28 8.65
C SER A 60 -42.24 -4.09 9.24
N THR A 61 -42.58 -5.11 10.01
CA THR A 61 -41.58 -6.06 10.54
C THR A 61 -40.94 -6.84 9.39
N VAL A 62 -39.63 -6.87 9.36
CA VAL A 62 -38.87 -7.41 8.25
C VAL A 62 -37.98 -8.54 8.70
N THR A 63 -38.10 -9.66 8.01
CA THR A 63 -37.20 -10.81 8.15
C THR A 63 -36.31 -10.96 6.91
N ALA A 64 -35.04 -11.25 7.10
CA ALA A 64 -34.14 -11.54 6.01
C ALA A 64 -34.65 -12.68 5.12
N ASN A 65 -34.34 -12.61 3.83
CA ASN A 65 -34.75 -13.61 2.83
C ASN A 65 -36.27 -13.83 2.72
N THR A 66 -37.05 -12.76 2.80
CA THR A 66 -38.51 -12.82 2.70
C THR A 66 -39.06 -11.88 1.62
N ALA A 67 -40.25 -12.22 1.14
CA ALA A 67 -41.07 -11.32 0.35
C ALA A 67 -42.13 -10.70 1.27
N ILE A 68 -42.23 -9.38 1.30
CA ILE A 68 -43.16 -8.64 2.14
C ILE A 68 -44.14 -7.88 1.26
N SER A 69 -45.43 -8.03 1.56
CA SER A 69 -46.46 -7.17 0.99
C SER A 69 -46.64 -5.94 1.86
N LEU A 70 -46.50 -4.79 1.25
CA LEU A 70 -46.74 -3.48 1.91
C LEU A 70 -48.15 -2.97 1.66
N ALA A 71 -49.12 -3.83 1.39
CA ALA A 71 -50.50 -3.43 1.06
C ALA A 71 -51.11 -2.51 2.14
N GLY A 72 -50.86 -2.75 3.43
CA GLY A 72 -51.36 -1.88 4.51
C GLY A 72 -50.65 -0.51 4.62
N ILE A 73 -49.50 -0.35 3.99
CA ILE A 73 -48.76 0.94 3.97
C ILE A 73 -48.99 1.67 2.66
N ALA A 74 -49.33 0.97 1.59
CA ALA A 74 -49.53 1.54 0.24
C ALA A 74 -50.56 2.68 0.23
N GLU A 75 -51.67 2.55 0.92
CA GLU A 75 -52.71 3.59 1.04
C GLU A 75 -52.17 4.85 1.76
N HIS A 76 -51.24 4.72 2.67
CA HIS A 76 -50.65 5.88 3.35
C HIS A 76 -49.59 6.58 2.49
N ILE A 77 -48.92 5.83 1.58
CA ILE A 77 -47.91 6.37 0.66
C ILE A 77 -48.57 7.02 -0.57
N ALA A 78 -49.70 6.47 -1.02
CA ALA A 78 -50.37 6.87 -2.26
C ALA A 78 -50.64 8.39 -2.45
N PRO A 79 -50.91 9.18 -1.40
CA PRO A 79 -51.08 10.63 -1.56
C PRO A 79 -49.80 11.39 -1.94
N PHE A 80 -48.64 10.76 -1.88
CA PHE A 80 -47.36 11.40 -2.11
C PHE A 80 -46.77 11.01 -3.47
N GLN A 81 -45.93 11.88 -4.05
CA GLN A 81 -45.30 11.62 -5.34
C GLN A 81 -44.04 10.77 -5.21
N TRP A 82 -43.35 10.85 -4.08
CA TRP A 82 -42.08 10.19 -3.82
C TRP A 82 -42.07 9.52 -2.45
N ALA A 83 -41.45 8.38 -2.39
CA ALA A 83 -41.17 7.71 -1.14
C ALA A 83 -39.71 7.20 -1.12
N ARG A 84 -39.21 6.97 0.08
CA ARG A 84 -37.98 6.18 0.31
C ARG A 84 -38.17 5.31 1.54
N ILE A 85 -37.46 4.20 1.57
CA ILE A 85 -37.51 3.23 2.65
C ILE A 85 -36.40 3.55 3.62
N ARG A 86 -36.72 3.53 4.91
CA ARG A 86 -35.74 3.55 6.00
C ARG A 86 -35.74 2.18 6.68
N SER A 87 -34.53 1.66 6.96
CA SER A 87 -34.33 0.55 7.85
C SER A 87 -34.26 1.06 9.27
N GLY A 88 -35.04 0.48 10.15
CA GLY A 88 -35.26 0.96 11.50
C GLY A 88 -36.32 2.07 11.59
N VAL A 89 -36.52 2.63 12.78
CA VAL A 89 -37.41 3.75 13.04
C VAL A 89 -36.63 5.07 13.10
N ALA A 90 -37.34 6.20 13.07
CA ALA A 90 -36.70 7.54 13.07
C ALA A 90 -35.72 7.72 14.24
N ALA A 91 -36.05 7.23 15.42
CA ALA A 91 -35.23 7.34 16.62
C ALA A 91 -34.01 6.40 16.61
N THR A 92 -34.10 5.27 15.92
CA THR A 92 -33.05 4.21 15.87
C THR A 92 -32.94 3.66 14.45
N PRO A 93 -32.40 4.45 13.50
CA PRO A 93 -32.17 3.96 12.15
C PRO A 93 -31.07 2.90 12.16
N VAL A 94 -31.28 1.82 11.38
CA VAL A 94 -30.33 0.71 11.27
C VAL A 94 -29.65 0.76 9.90
N ASN A 95 -28.37 0.93 9.88
CA ASN A 95 -27.60 0.83 8.66
C ASN A 95 -27.71 -0.58 8.08
N GLN A 96 -28.38 -0.70 6.94
CA GLN A 96 -28.31 -1.92 6.13
C GLN A 96 -26.99 -1.85 5.39
N GLY A 97 -25.99 -2.53 5.98
CA GLY A 97 -24.61 -2.25 5.65
C GLY A 97 -24.26 -2.56 4.22
N ALA A 98 -24.00 -1.54 3.45
CA ALA A 98 -23.02 -1.68 2.39
C ALA A 98 -21.72 -2.18 3.03
N VAL A 99 -21.20 -3.30 2.56
CA VAL A 99 -19.93 -3.86 3.04
C VAL A 99 -18.81 -2.96 2.52
N ALA A 100 -17.81 -2.73 3.34
CA ALA A 100 -16.60 -2.04 2.89
C ALA A 100 -15.81 -2.96 1.95
N ALA A 101 -15.35 -2.44 0.83
CA ALA A 101 -14.47 -3.17 -0.06
C ALA A 101 -13.13 -3.45 0.63
N ALA A 102 -12.61 -4.65 0.45
CA ALA A 102 -11.34 -5.04 1.04
C ALA A 102 -10.50 -5.87 0.07
N ARG A 103 -9.19 -5.87 0.28
CA ARG A 103 -8.26 -6.76 -0.40
C ARG A 103 -7.15 -7.19 0.52
N VAL A 104 -6.77 -8.46 0.40
CA VAL A 104 -5.61 -9.04 1.06
C VAL A 104 -4.44 -9.04 0.09
N PHE A 105 -3.33 -8.48 0.50
CA PHE A 105 -2.05 -8.49 -0.22
C PHE A 105 -1.10 -9.44 0.50
N THR A 106 -0.56 -10.41 -0.23
CA THR A 106 0.27 -11.48 0.33
C THR A 106 1.73 -11.29 -0.08
N PHE A 107 2.59 -11.01 0.88
CA PHE A 107 4.05 -10.80 0.71
C PHE A 107 4.89 -12.08 0.90
N GLY A 108 4.24 -13.21 1.03
CA GLY A 108 4.82 -14.52 1.28
C GLY A 108 3.94 -15.34 2.20
N THR A 109 4.34 -16.57 2.49
CA THR A 109 3.52 -17.49 3.31
C THR A 109 3.23 -16.88 4.69
N GLY A 110 1.94 -16.69 4.99
CA GLY A 110 1.47 -16.13 6.27
C GLY A 110 1.72 -14.63 6.48
N LYS A 111 2.28 -13.92 5.50
CA LYS A 111 2.59 -12.47 5.59
C LYS A 111 1.58 -11.69 4.76
N THR A 112 0.54 -11.18 5.38
CA THR A 112 -0.51 -10.46 4.66
C THR A 112 -0.78 -9.08 5.24
N LEU A 113 -1.11 -8.14 4.35
CA LEU A 113 -1.75 -6.87 4.66
C LEU A 113 -3.18 -6.90 4.10
N THR A 114 -4.15 -6.52 4.92
CA THR A 114 -5.52 -6.34 4.49
C THR A 114 -5.85 -4.85 4.46
N VAL A 115 -6.15 -4.34 3.29
CA VAL A 115 -6.62 -2.97 3.11
C VAL A 115 -8.13 -3.00 3.00
N THR A 116 -8.82 -2.22 3.84
CA THR A 116 -10.28 -2.12 3.84
C THR A 116 -10.69 -0.66 3.65
N SER A 117 -11.53 -0.39 2.67
CA SER A 117 -12.07 0.94 2.42
C SER A 117 -12.84 1.45 3.63
N GLY A 118 -12.68 2.73 3.96
CA GLY A 118 -13.54 3.40 4.93
C GLY A 118 -14.94 3.67 4.36
N ALA A 119 -15.01 3.96 3.07
CA ALA A 119 -16.27 4.13 2.36
C ALA A 119 -16.93 2.76 2.13
N LYS A 120 -18.17 2.64 2.57
CA LYS A 120 -18.98 1.44 2.33
C LYS A 120 -19.61 1.50 0.94
N GLY A 121 -19.87 0.33 0.36
CA GLY A 121 -20.50 0.20 -0.95
C GLY A 121 -19.50 0.19 -2.11
N MET A 122 -20.03 0.26 -3.32
CA MET A 122 -19.25 0.08 -4.56
C MET A 122 -18.13 1.11 -4.75
N ILE A 123 -18.24 2.30 -4.15
CA ILE A 123 -17.19 3.32 -4.28
C ILE A 123 -15.85 2.85 -3.73
N GLY A 124 -15.86 1.97 -2.72
CA GLY A 124 -14.65 1.34 -2.21
C GLY A 124 -13.95 0.43 -3.22
N ASN A 125 -14.70 -0.14 -4.19
CA ASN A 125 -14.14 -1.01 -5.24
C ASN A 125 -13.33 -0.23 -6.28
N GLU A 126 -13.45 1.08 -6.33
CA GLU A 126 -12.68 1.94 -7.24
C GLU A 126 -11.23 2.11 -6.77
N LEU A 127 -10.98 1.97 -5.47
CA LEU A 127 -9.63 2.04 -4.93
C LEU A 127 -8.80 0.86 -5.38
N SER A 128 -7.64 1.14 -5.94
CA SER A 128 -6.65 0.12 -6.30
C SER A 128 -5.29 0.44 -5.70
N PHE A 129 -4.56 -0.62 -5.34
CA PHE A 129 -3.26 -0.50 -4.72
C PHE A 129 -2.24 -1.39 -5.42
N SER A 130 -1.01 -0.89 -5.51
CA SER A 130 0.18 -1.66 -5.87
C SER A 130 1.30 -1.38 -4.88
N PHE A 131 2.32 -2.22 -4.89
CA PHE A 131 3.47 -2.09 -4.01
C PHE A 131 4.75 -2.15 -4.84
N GLU A 132 5.74 -1.37 -4.43
CA GLU A 132 7.08 -1.33 -5.01
C GLU A 132 8.12 -1.19 -3.89
N THR A 133 9.39 -1.51 -4.16
CA THR A 133 10.49 -1.17 -3.28
C THR A 133 10.91 0.27 -3.53
N ASN A 134 11.04 1.07 -2.46
CA ASN A 134 11.62 2.40 -2.55
C ASN A 134 13.13 2.32 -2.35
N GLN A 135 13.89 2.75 -3.33
CA GLN A 135 15.34 2.71 -3.28
C GLN A 135 15.99 3.78 -2.37
N LYS A 136 15.16 4.62 -1.71
CA LYS A 136 15.63 5.62 -0.73
C LYS A 136 15.39 5.24 0.72
N ASP A 137 15.02 4.02 1.01
CA ASP A 137 14.63 3.54 2.34
C ASP A 137 13.56 4.39 3.04
N ASP A 138 12.65 4.99 2.29
CA ASP A 138 11.52 5.72 2.83
C ASP A 138 10.19 5.07 2.39
N LEU A 139 9.19 5.16 3.27
CA LEU A 139 7.82 4.78 2.90
C LEU A 139 7.18 5.96 2.17
N GLU A 140 6.87 5.78 0.90
CA GLU A 140 6.29 6.81 0.04
C GLU A 140 4.99 6.35 -0.61
N LEU A 141 4.19 7.30 -1.06
CA LEU A 141 2.94 7.06 -1.77
C LEU A 141 2.93 7.85 -3.07
N ALA A 142 2.60 7.17 -4.16
CA ALA A 142 2.31 7.81 -5.44
C ALA A 142 0.85 7.57 -5.79
N VAL A 143 0.10 8.65 -6.07
CA VAL A 143 -1.34 8.59 -6.37
C VAL A 143 -1.57 8.98 -7.84
N SER A 144 -2.34 8.17 -8.55
CA SER A 144 -2.80 8.43 -9.92
C SER A 144 -4.28 8.10 -10.04
N GLY A 145 -5.14 9.10 -9.92
CA GLY A 145 -6.60 8.90 -9.86
C GLY A 145 -6.99 8.10 -8.62
N ALA A 146 -7.67 6.98 -8.81
CA ALA A 146 -8.04 6.05 -7.73
C ALA A 146 -6.99 4.94 -7.49
N HIS A 147 -5.90 4.94 -8.28
CA HIS A 147 -4.79 4.01 -8.11
C HIS A 147 -3.71 4.61 -7.22
N THR A 148 -3.19 3.81 -6.30
CA THR A 148 -2.19 4.21 -5.33
C THR A 148 -1.05 3.20 -5.32
N THR A 149 0.17 3.66 -5.58
CA THR A 149 1.37 2.86 -5.45
C THR A 149 2.04 3.16 -4.12
N ILE A 150 2.21 2.13 -3.30
CA ILE A 150 2.87 2.18 -2.00
C ILE A 150 4.32 1.73 -2.22
N LYS A 151 5.26 2.65 -2.04
CA LYS A 151 6.70 2.37 -2.15
C LYS A 151 7.23 2.05 -0.76
N LEU A 152 7.50 0.77 -0.53
CA LEU A 152 7.97 0.26 0.75
C LEU A 152 9.44 0.64 0.98
N ALA A 153 9.76 1.05 2.20
CA ALA A 153 11.14 1.29 2.61
C ALA A 153 11.98 0.03 2.41
N SER A 154 13.13 0.15 1.74
CA SER A 154 13.93 -1.01 1.35
C SER A 154 14.65 -1.65 2.54
N ASP A 155 15.25 -0.87 3.42
CA ASP A 155 16.14 -1.36 4.48
C ASP A 155 15.44 -1.43 5.85
N THR A 156 14.72 -0.41 6.21
CA THR A 156 14.08 -0.29 7.53
C THR A 156 12.69 -0.91 7.54
N SER A 157 12.59 -2.20 7.81
CA SER A 157 11.32 -2.96 7.80
C SER A 157 10.24 -2.41 8.75
N SER A 158 10.61 -1.72 9.83
CA SER A 158 9.66 -1.10 10.75
C SER A 158 8.86 0.04 10.11
N LYS A 159 9.42 0.73 9.11
CA LYS A 159 8.71 1.75 8.32
C LYS A 159 7.55 1.14 7.51
N ASN A 160 7.62 -0.15 7.18
CA ASN A 160 6.61 -0.87 6.40
C ASN A 160 5.46 -1.43 7.26
N SER A 161 5.25 -0.91 8.47
CA SER A 161 4.14 -1.34 9.32
C SER A 161 2.77 -0.94 8.75
N ALA A 162 1.74 -1.74 9.03
CA ALA A 162 0.37 -1.42 8.62
C ALA A 162 -0.08 -0.04 9.12
N ALA A 163 0.33 0.35 10.33
CA ALA A 163 0.00 1.65 10.90
C ALA A 163 0.63 2.81 10.11
N ALA A 164 1.90 2.68 9.69
CA ALA A 164 2.58 3.69 8.88
C ALA A 164 1.95 3.81 7.48
N ILE A 165 1.69 2.67 6.83
CA ILE A 165 1.01 2.62 5.52
C ILE A 165 -0.38 3.25 5.62
N GLN A 166 -1.16 2.90 6.65
CA GLN A 166 -2.48 3.48 6.87
C GLN A 166 -2.43 5.00 7.05
N ALA A 167 -1.50 5.48 7.87
CA ALA A 167 -1.34 6.92 8.11
C ALA A 167 -1.03 7.66 6.81
N LEU A 168 -0.16 7.09 5.98
CA LEU A 168 0.23 7.65 4.70
C LEU A 168 -0.95 7.71 3.71
N ILE A 169 -1.73 6.62 3.59
CA ILE A 169 -2.92 6.58 2.73
C ILE A 169 -3.96 7.60 3.20
N ARG A 170 -4.22 7.66 4.52
CA ARG A 170 -5.22 8.57 5.08
C ARG A 170 -4.88 10.05 4.91
N ALA A 171 -3.60 10.39 4.79
CA ALA A 171 -3.13 11.74 4.55
C ALA A 171 -3.21 12.15 3.06
N ALA A 172 -3.42 11.18 2.17
CA ALA A 172 -3.43 11.42 0.73
C ALA A 172 -4.82 11.87 0.24
N THR A 173 -4.82 12.60 -0.87
CA THR A 173 -6.02 12.86 -1.66
C THR A 173 -6.08 11.86 -2.82
N ILE A 174 -7.07 10.97 -2.80
CA ILE A 174 -7.24 9.90 -3.78
C ILE A 174 -8.57 10.13 -4.52
N SER A 175 -8.52 10.79 -5.65
CA SER A 175 -9.74 11.21 -6.37
C SER A 175 -10.76 11.88 -5.42
N ASP A 176 -12.04 11.60 -5.59
CA ASP A 176 -13.12 12.08 -4.72
C ASP A 176 -13.51 11.05 -3.64
N ILE A 177 -12.62 10.08 -3.36
CA ILE A 177 -12.90 9.00 -2.42
C ILE A 177 -12.36 9.38 -1.03
N ASP A 178 -13.24 9.38 -0.04
CA ASP A 178 -12.83 9.58 1.36
C ASP A 178 -12.06 8.36 1.88
N VAL A 179 -10.76 8.56 2.10
CA VAL A 179 -9.86 7.53 2.65
C VAL A 179 -9.53 7.75 4.13
N THR A 180 -10.07 8.78 4.78
CA THR A 180 -9.75 9.14 6.18
C THR A 180 -10.09 8.03 7.17
N THR A 181 -11.04 7.18 6.86
CA THR A 181 -11.47 6.03 7.68
C THR A 181 -11.01 4.68 7.13
N LEU A 182 -10.21 4.65 6.04
CA LEU A 182 -9.60 3.42 5.51
C LEU A 182 -8.75 2.74 6.60
N THR A 183 -8.76 1.42 6.64
CA THR A 183 -7.94 0.64 7.57
C THR A 183 -6.97 -0.27 6.85
N VAL A 184 -5.78 -0.41 7.43
CA VAL A 184 -4.78 -1.40 7.02
C VAL A 184 -4.48 -2.27 8.22
N ALA A 185 -4.68 -3.59 8.07
CA ALA A 185 -4.40 -4.57 9.11
C ALA A 185 -3.29 -5.51 8.65
N GLU A 186 -2.36 -5.83 9.55
CA GLU A 186 -1.29 -6.79 9.30
C GLU A 186 -1.55 -8.12 10.00
N SER A 187 -1.21 -9.24 9.35
CA SER A 187 -1.19 -10.54 10.02
C SER A 187 -0.03 -10.63 11.00
N ALA A 188 -0.10 -11.55 11.97
CA ALA A 188 0.99 -11.80 12.90
C ALA A 188 2.30 -12.16 12.18
N GLY A 189 2.21 -12.92 11.08
CA GLY A 189 3.37 -13.26 10.26
C GLY A 189 4.00 -12.05 9.57
N TYR A 190 3.20 -11.10 9.11
CA TYR A 190 3.69 -9.85 8.55
C TYR A 190 4.34 -8.98 9.62
N ALA A 191 3.71 -8.82 10.78
CA ALA A 191 4.23 -8.04 11.89
C ALA A 191 5.57 -8.59 12.42
N ALA A 192 5.71 -9.92 12.46
CA ALA A 192 6.93 -10.58 12.92
C ALA A 192 8.10 -10.46 11.93
N ALA A 193 7.81 -10.39 10.64
CA ALA A 193 8.83 -10.33 9.59
C ALA A 193 8.35 -9.46 8.43
N ARG A 194 8.25 -8.16 8.67
CA ARG A 194 7.92 -7.17 7.64
C ARG A 194 8.93 -7.23 6.50
N PRO A 195 8.48 -7.04 5.25
CA PRO A 195 9.37 -7.15 4.12
C PRO A 195 10.49 -6.10 4.17
N ALA A 196 11.69 -6.53 3.81
CA ALA A 196 12.85 -5.70 3.57
C ALA A 196 13.59 -6.25 2.36
N ALA A 197 14.26 -5.38 1.63
CA ALA A 197 15.14 -5.77 0.54
C ALA A 197 16.47 -6.31 1.10
N THR A 198 17.20 -7.08 0.30
CA THR A 198 18.54 -7.55 0.66
C THR A 198 19.59 -6.61 0.09
N LYS A 199 20.67 -6.37 0.85
CA LYS A 199 21.82 -5.61 0.38
C LYS A 199 22.69 -6.48 -0.51
N ALA A 200 23.22 -5.88 -1.55
CA ALA A 200 24.28 -6.51 -2.34
C ALA A 200 25.61 -6.41 -1.58
N VAL A 201 26.38 -7.48 -1.63
CA VAL A 201 27.72 -7.55 -1.05
C VAL A 201 28.66 -8.14 -2.09
N ALA A 202 29.84 -7.55 -2.26
CA ALA A 202 30.91 -8.07 -3.08
C ALA A 202 32.21 -8.13 -2.30
N VAL A 203 32.99 -9.19 -2.52
CA VAL A 203 34.31 -9.37 -1.94
C VAL A 203 35.30 -9.42 -3.08
N TYR A 204 36.32 -8.56 -3.02
CA TYR A 204 37.40 -8.51 -3.98
C TYR A 204 38.70 -8.95 -3.28
N GLU A 205 39.35 -9.98 -3.81
CA GLU A 205 40.63 -10.48 -3.35
C GLU A 205 41.73 -9.96 -4.28
N PHE A 206 42.79 -9.44 -3.68
CA PHE A 206 43.90 -8.83 -4.40
C PHE A 206 45.18 -9.66 -4.17
N ALA A 207 45.89 -9.90 -5.25
CA ALA A 207 47.21 -10.55 -5.19
C ALA A 207 48.19 -9.83 -6.13
N ASP A 208 49.47 -9.93 -5.83
CA ASP A 208 50.54 -9.46 -6.73
C ASP A 208 50.85 -10.49 -7.83
N GLU A 209 51.75 -10.13 -8.77
CA GLU A 209 52.19 -11.01 -9.85
C GLU A 209 52.80 -12.34 -9.37
N SER A 210 53.17 -12.43 -8.11
CA SER A 210 53.75 -13.62 -7.47
C SER A 210 52.72 -14.44 -6.71
N GLU A 211 51.41 -14.16 -6.91
CA GLU A 211 50.28 -14.75 -6.18
C GLU A 211 50.32 -14.48 -4.65
N THR A 212 51.09 -13.47 -4.20
CA THR A 212 51.09 -13.05 -2.81
C THR A 212 49.86 -12.23 -2.51
N ALA A 213 49.04 -12.63 -1.53
CA ALA A 213 47.83 -11.91 -1.16
C ALA A 213 48.14 -10.50 -0.64
N LEU A 214 47.55 -9.50 -1.29
CA LEU A 214 47.62 -8.10 -0.88
C LEU A 214 46.45 -7.72 0.04
N GLY A 215 45.54 -8.64 0.31
CA GLY A 215 44.38 -8.48 1.14
C GLY A 215 43.07 -8.55 0.35
N ALA A 216 41.98 -8.45 1.06
CA ALA A 216 40.64 -8.45 0.49
C ALA A 216 39.82 -7.25 1.00
N VAL A 217 38.93 -6.79 0.18
CA VAL A 217 37.96 -5.77 0.57
C VAL A 217 36.52 -6.29 0.38
N THR A 218 35.67 -5.96 1.33
CA THR A 218 34.24 -6.24 1.27
C THR A 218 33.50 -4.93 1.06
N ILE A 219 32.72 -4.85 -0.02
CA ILE A 219 31.87 -3.71 -0.33
C ILE A 219 30.41 -4.13 -0.12
N THR A 220 29.67 -3.39 0.71
CA THR A 220 28.26 -3.63 0.94
C THR A 220 27.47 -2.39 0.53
N ALA A 221 26.47 -2.55 -0.31
CA ALA A 221 25.60 -1.46 -0.72
C ALA A 221 24.90 -0.80 0.50
N GLY A 222 24.74 0.53 0.46
CA GLY A 222 24.17 1.28 1.57
C GLY A 222 22.72 0.91 1.87
N ILE A 223 21.95 0.65 0.82
CA ILE A 223 20.52 0.32 0.91
C ILE A 223 20.26 -1.01 0.18
N GLY A 224 19.28 -1.77 0.66
CA GLY A 224 18.86 -3.03 0.04
C GLY A 224 18.13 -2.78 -1.30
N GLY A 225 18.22 -3.73 -2.19
CA GLY A 225 17.58 -3.74 -3.49
C GLY A 225 18.52 -4.00 -4.66
N ALA A 226 17.95 -4.28 -5.82
CA ALA A 226 18.71 -4.61 -7.02
C ALA A 226 19.64 -3.47 -7.49
N GLY A 227 19.28 -2.21 -7.17
CA GLY A 227 20.13 -1.06 -7.51
C GLY A 227 21.51 -1.08 -6.84
N GLY A 228 21.67 -1.83 -5.74
CA GLY A 228 22.96 -2.01 -5.07
C GLY A 228 23.92 -2.99 -5.74
N ASN A 229 23.48 -3.69 -6.79
CA ASN A 229 24.29 -4.74 -7.44
C ASN A 229 25.56 -4.23 -8.15
N PHE A 230 25.68 -2.92 -8.34
CA PHE A 230 26.91 -2.30 -8.85
C PHE A 230 28.16 -2.68 -8.04
N VAL A 231 28.02 -3.01 -6.76
CA VAL A 231 29.16 -3.37 -5.91
C VAL A 231 29.91 -4.61 -6.40
N SER A 232 29.26 -5.47 -7.20
CA SER A 232 29.90 -6.64 -7.83
C SER A 232 30.51 -6.34 -9.22
N SER A 233 30.52 -5.08 -9.65
CA SER A 233 31.11 -4.67 -10.93
C SER A 233 31.97 -3.40 -10.79
N VAL A 234 32.69 -3.30 -9.68
CA VAL A 234 33.59 -2.16 -9.43
C VAL A 234 34.78 -2.18 -10.39
N ILE A 235 35.04 -1.04 -11.01
CA ILE A 235 36.21 -0.86 -11.87
C ILE A 235 37.38 -0.43 -10.99
N TRP A 236 38.43 -1.25 -10.96
CA TRP A 236 39.63 -0.97 -10.18
C TRP A 236 40.77 -0.49 -11.09
N GLY A 237 41.57 0.43 -10.57
CA GLY A 237 42.75 0.93 -11.27
C GLY A 237 43.68 1.71 -10.36
N VAL A 238 44.74 2.26 -10.94
CA VAL A 238 45.73 3.12 -10.27
C VAL A 238 45.69 4.50 -10.84
N ASN A 239 45.71 5.50 -9.96
CA ASN A 239 45.78 6.90 -10.34
C ASN A 239 47.25 7.33 -10.49
N ASP A 240 47.66 7.77 -11.69
CA ASP A 240 49.02 8.21 -11.96
C ASP A 240 49.42 9.48 -11.18
N SER A 241 48.46 10.27 -10.71
CA SER A 241 48.70 11.48 -9.90
C SER A 241 48.96 11.18 -8.41
N ASP A 242 49.00 9.92 -8.00
CA ASP A 242 49.13 9.50 -6.60
C ASP A 242 48.06 10.01 -5.67
N ASP A 243 46.84 10.19 -6.19
CA ASP A 243 45.65 10.50 -5.39
C ASP A 243 44.63 9.37 -5.49
N LEU A 244 43.89 9.15 -4.41
CA LEU A 244 42.71 8.32 -4.48
C LEU A 244 41.66 9.06 -5.34
N ASP A 245 41.16 8.42 -6.37
CA ASP A 245 40.05 8.95 -7.17
C ASP A 245 38.91 7.94 -7.19
N VAL A 246 37.71 8.43 -6.87
CA VAL A 246 36.50 7.61 -6.82
C VAL A 246 35.41 8.32 -7.60
N SER A 247 34.82 7.62 -8.54
CA SER A 247 33.79 8.16 -9.42
C SER A 247 32.73 7.12 -9.76
N VAL A 248 31.61 7.57 -10.31
CA VAL A 248 30.57 6.71 -10.89
C VAL A 248 30.52 7.00 -12.39
N THR A 249 30.64 5.95 -13.20
CA THR A 249 30.56 6.06 -14.66
C THR A 249 29.13 6.43 -15.11
N GLU A 250 28.97 6.86 -16.35
CA GLU A 250 27.65 7.09 -16.95
C GLU A 250 26.78 5.82 -16.97
N ALA A 251 27.41 4.65 -16.96
CA ALA A 251 26.72 3.35 -16.86
C ALA A 251 26.25 3.01 -15.42
N GLY A 252 26.62 3.83 -14.43
CA GLY A 252 26.27 3.59 -13.01
C GLY A 252 27.24 2.62 -12.30
N GLU A 253 28.44 2.39 -12.86
CA GLU A 253 29.46 1.54 -12.25
C GLU A 253 30.36 2.38 -11.34
N LEU A 254 30.71 1.84 -10.17
CA LEU A 254 31.67 2.47 -9.27
C LEU A 254 33.09 2.24 -9.78
N GLN A 255 33.84 3.31 -9.94
CA GLN A 255 35.27 3.27 -10.31
C GLN A 255 36.12 3.72 -9.11
N ILE A 256 37.13 2.94 -8.76
CA ILE A 256 38.08 3.23 -7.68
C ILE A 256 39.51 3.18 -8.25
N LEU A 257 40.15 4.34 -8.32
CA LEU A 257 41.55 4.46 -8.74
C LEU A 257 42.42 4.72 -7.52
N LEU A 258 43.19 3.72 -7.13
CA LEU A 258 44.04 3.77 -5.95
C LEU A 258 45.24 4.68 -6.14
N ALA A 259 45.70 5.32 -5.08
CA ALA A 259 46.92 6.12 -5.07
C ALA A 259 48.13 5.23 -5.34
N LYS A 260 49.06 5.67 -6.20
CA LYS A 260 50.18 4.88 -6.72
C LYS A 260 51.26 4.62 -5.67
N THR A 261 51.55 5.60 -4.81
CA THR A 261 52.73 5.54 -3.90
C THR A 261 52.37 5.75 -2.44
N THR A 262 51.20 6.34 -2.13
CA THR A 262 50.82 6.70 -0.77
C THR A 262 49.76 5.73 -0.21
N ALA A 263 50.21 4.65 0.47
CA ALA A 263 49.35 3.61 1.00
C ALA A 263 48.19 4.11 1.89
N SER A 264 48.45 5.12 2.72
CA SER A 264 47.40 5.66 3.61
C SER A 264 46.20 6.25 2.88
N LYS A 265 46.32 6.66 1.63
CA LYS A 265 45.23 7.12 0.82
C LYS A 265 44.32 5.97 0.38
N ASN A 266 44.84 4.76 0.33
CA ASN A 266 44.11 3.55 -0.05
C ASN A 266 43.55 2.78 1.17
N ALA A 267 43.61 3.36 2.37
CA ALA A 267 43.02 2.75 3.56
C ALA A 267 41.51 2.63 3.37
N ALA A 268 40.90 1.52 3.83
CA ALA A 268 39.49 1.21 3.66
C ALA A 268 38.57 2.36 4.08
N ALA A 269 38.82 2.97 5.24
CA ALA A 269 38.03 4.11 5.72
C ALA A 269 38.16 5.36 4.81
N THR A 270 39.32 5.56 4.16
CA THR A 270 39.51 6.69 3.22
C THR A 270 38.70 6.48 1.94
N ILE A 271 38.74 5.25 1.41
CA ILE A 271 37.97 4.87 0.24
C ILE A 271 36.46 4.99 0.53
N GLU A 272 36.01 4.45 1.69
CA GLU A 272 34.61 4.55 2.10
C GLU A 272 34.15 6.01 2.16
N ALA A 273 34.93 6.87 2.83
CA ALA A 273 34.58 8.29 2.93
C ALA A 273 34.52 8.97 1.54
N ALA A 274 35.41 8.63 0.62
CA ALA A 274 35.41 9.17 -0.74
C ALA A 274 34.17 8.69 -1.53
N ILE A 275 33.77 7.42 -1.39
CA ILE A 275 32.57 6.88 -2.02
C ILE A 275 31.31 7.57 -1.48
N GLN A 276 31.19 7.70 -0.16
CA GLN A 276 30.04 8.30 0.49
C GLN A 276 29.91 9.82 0.22
N ALA A 277 31.01 10.47 -0.21
CA ALA A 277 31.01 11.88 -0.59
C ALA A 277 30.52 12.13 -2.03
N LEU A 278 30.37 11.08 -2.85
CA LEU A 278 29.81 11.22 -4.18
C LEU A 278 28.34 11.63 -4.10
N THR A 279 27.95 12.57 -4.93
CA THR A 279 26.59 13.11 -5.04
C THR A 279 26.20 13.27 -6.50
N ASP A 280 24.90 13.40 -6.74
CA ASP A 280 24.35 13.61 -8.09
C ASP A 280 24.62 12.45 -9.06
N THR A 281 24.71 11.23 -8.53
CA THR A 281 24.89 10.02 -9.33
C THR A 281 23.61 9.19 -9.38
N PRO A 282 23.44 8.31 -10.37
CA PRO A 282 22.25 7.45 -10.46
C PRO A 282 22.07 6.49 -9.27
N ILE A 283 23.11 6.29 -8.46
CA ILE A 283 23.16 5.32 -7.36
C ILE A 283 23.36 5.95 -5.97
N ASP A 284 23.15 7.27 -5.83
CA ASP A 284 23.39 8.03 -4.59
C ASP A 284 22.84 7.34 -3.35
N ALA A 285 21.60 6.83 -3.41
CA ALA A 285 20.97 6.17 -2.28
C ALA A 285 21.75 4.93 -1.80
N PHE A 286 22.41 4.25 -2.70
CA PHE A 286 23.21 3.04 -2.40
C PHE A 286 24.62 3.37 -1.96
N LEU A 287 25.13 4.56 -2.29
CA LEU A 287 26.45 5.05 -1.91
C LEU A 287 26.45 5.67 -0.50
N ALA A 288 25.42 6.41 -0.14
CA ALA A 288 25.35 7.23 1.09
C ALA A 288 25.59 6.45 2.40
N ALA A 289 25.26 5.18 2.44
CA ALA A 289 25.48 4.29 3.59
C ALA A 289 26.24 3.01 3.19
N LEU A 290 26.94 3.04 2.06
CA LEU A 290 27.82 1.95 1.63
C LEU A 290 28.90 1.75 2.69
N THR A 291 29.24 0.50 2.95
CA THR A 291 30.41 0.16 3.77
C THR A 291 31.49 -0.46 2.92
N PHE A 292 32.73 -0.05 3.20
CA PHE A 292 33.92 -0.57 2.57
C PHE A 292 34.88 -1.03 3.66
N ALA A 293 35.07 -2.32 3.80
CA ALA A 293 35.89 -2.92 4.87
C ALA A 293 37.06 -3.70 4.26
N GLY A 294 38.25 -3.37 4.67
CA GLY A 294 39.46 -4.20 4.41
C GLY A 294 39.54 -5.38 5.36
N ASP A 295 40.18 -6.45 4.94
CA ASP A 295 40.61 -7.50 5.85
C ASP A 295 41.88 -7.08 6.63
N VAL A 296 42.33 -7.93 7.52
CA VAL A 296 43.53 -7.64 8.36
C VAL A 296 44.79 -7.37 7.55
N THR A 297 44.92 -7.92 6.35
CA THR A 297 46.06 -7.73 5.46
C THR A 297 46.00 -6.37 4.78
N TRP A 298 44.82 -6.02 4.22
CA TRP A 298 44.58 -4.73 3.62
C TRP A 298 44.73 -3.59 4.63
N ASP A 299 44.17 -3.75 5.82
CA ASP A 299 44.21 -2.71 6.85
C ASP A 299 45.60 -2.51 7.41
N ALA A 300 46.43 -3.57 7.45
CA ALA A 300 47.83 -3.49 7.89
C ALA A 300 48.77 -2.84 6.86
N ALA A 301 48.50 -3.08 5.56
CA ALA A 301 49.32 -2.56 4.45
C ALA A 301 48.46 -2.39 3.18
N PRO A 302 47.67 -1.29 3.06
CA PRO A 302 46.94 -1.02 1.85
C PRO A 302 47.86 -1.00 0.62
N PRO A 303 47.43 -1.61 -0.49
CA PRO A 303 48.29 -1.71 -1.67
C PRO A 303 48.51 -0.33 -2.31
N THR A 304 49.72 -0.15 -2.93
CA THR A 304 50.14 1.15 -3.49
C THR A 304 50.35 1.15 -5.00
N ALA A 305 50.64 0.05 -5.65
CA ALA A 305 50.84 0.02 -7.08
C ALA A 305 50.32 -1.27 -7.65
N PHE A 306 49.44 -1.15 -8.61
CA PHE A 306 48.89 -2.28 -9.36
C PHE A 306 49.43 -2.23 -10.80
N GLU A 307 50.56 -2.84 -11.08
CA GLU A 307 50.97 -3.02 -12.47
C GLU A 307 50.24 -4.22 -13.10
N THR A 308 49.93 -5.23 -12.28
CA THR A 308 49.01 -6.35 -12.64
C THR A 308 48.47 -6.96 -11.38
N VAL A 309 47.22 -6.72 -11.06
CA VAL A 309 46.54 -7.39 -9.92
C VAL A 309 45.55 -8.38 -10.51
N GLU A 310 45.68 -9.63 -10.18
CA GLU A 310 44.59 -10.57 -10.38
C GLU A 310 43.52 -10.33 -9.33
N LEU A 311 42.38 -9.87 -9.79
CA LEU A 311 41.17 -9.70 -9.01
C LEU A 311 40.36 -10.98 -9.09
N ALA A 312 40.15 -11.61 -7.94
CA ALA A 312 39.17 -12.67 -7.79
C ALA A 312 37.96 -12.16 -7.02
N GLU A 313 36.79 -12.30 -7.58
CA GLU A 313 35.54 -12.04 -6.86
C GLU A 313 35.16 -13.29 -6.06
N SER A 314 34.92 -13.14 -4.75
CA SER A 314 34.50 -14.24 -3.89
C SER A 314 33.40 -13.80 -2.92
N GLY A 315 32.47 -14.71 -2.60
CA GLY A 315 31.45 -14.46 -1.59
C GLY A 315 30.40 -13.41 -1.95
N ASN A 316 30.21 -13.12 -3.24
CA ASN A 316 29.26 -12.12 -3.70
C ASN A 316 27.81 -12.54 -3.41
N THR A 317 27.01 -11.61 -2.91
CA THR A 317 25.56 -11.77 -2.75
C THR A 317 24.85 -10.68 -3.52
N THR A 318 23.83 -11.08 -4.26
CA THR A 318 23.00 -10.13 -5.03
C THR A 318 21.97 -9.48 -4.12
N GLY A 319 21.89 -8.18 -4.17
CA GLY A 319 20.79 -7.44 -3.59
C GLY A 319 19.49 -7.72 -4.35
N ALA A 320 18.41 -7.82 -3.64
CA ALA A 320 17.10 -8.05 -4.23
C ALA A 320 16.05 -7.11 -3.62
N ASP A 321 15.17 -6.63 -4.47
CA ASP A 321 14.03 -5.84 -4.07
C ASP A 321 13.05 -6.67 -3.22
N ILE A 322 12.17 -6.00 -2.51
CA ILE A 322 11.07 -6.64 -1.79
C ILE A 322 10.20 -7.39 -2.79
N THR A 323 9.97 -8.68 -2.53
CA THR A 323 8.96 -9.42 -3.27
C THR A 323 7.57 -8.87 -2.93
N VAL A 324 7.00 -8.11 -3.84
CA VAL A 324 5.71 -7.46 -3.65
C VAL A 324 4.56 -8.28 -4.24
N PRO A 325 3.36 -8.20 -3.63
CA PRO A 325 2.17 -8.86 -4.17
C PRO A 325 1.67 -8.18 -5.45
N ALA A 326 0.91 -8.92 -6.24
CA ALA A 326 0.19 -8.34 -7.36
C ALA A 326 -0.77 -7.25 -6.89
N GLY A 327 -0.68 -6.08 -7.51
CA GLY A 327 -1.59 -4.97 -7.28
C GLY A 327 -3.02 -5.29 -7.72
N GLY A 328 -3.97 -4.46 -7.33
CA GLY A 328 -5.35 -4.52 -7.82
C GLY A 328 -6.35 -3.77 -6.95
N ASN A 329 -7.58 -3.80 -7.42
CA ASN A 329 -8.69 -3.11 -6.79
C ASN A 329 -9.10 -3.79 -5.49
N LEU A 330 -9.60 -3.01 -4.54
CA LEU A 330 -10.41 -3.53 -3.46
C LEU A 330 -11.69 -4.16 -4.05
N ALA A 331 -12.25 -5.12 -3.37
CA ALA A 331 -13.43 -5.86 -3.84
C ALA A 331 -14.39 -6.17 -2.68
N GLY A 332 -15.59 -6.64 -3.01
CA GLY A 332 -16.59 -7.01 -2.02
C GLY A 332 -17.36 -5.83 -1.41
N GLY A 333 -17.11 -4.62 -1.89
CA GLY A 333 -17.95 -3.47 -1.58
C GLY A 333 -19.26 -3.59 -2.37
N ASP A 334 -20.32 -4.07 -1.75
CA ASP A 334 -21.62 -4.25 -2.38
C ASP A 334 -22.59 -3.15 -1.97
N ARG A 335 -23.46 -2.80 -2.91
CA ARG A 335 -24.70 -2.10 -2.58
C ARG A 335 -25.64 -3.09 -1.90
N PHE A 336 -26.10 -2.77 -0.72
CA PHE A 336 -27.23 -3.49 -0.18
C PHE A 336 -28.48 -3.06 -0.95
N GLU A 337 -29.06 -3.97 -1.70
CA GLU A 337 -30.22 -3.70 -2.55
C GLU A 337 -31.41 -4.53 -2.12
N ILE A 338 -32.57 -3.91 -2.11
CA ILE A 338 -33.86 -4.58 -2.04
C ILE A 338 -34.57 -4.49 -3.38
N GLU A 339 -35.38 -5.47 -3.71
CA GLU A 339 -36.19 -5.40 -4.92
C GLU A 339 -37.60 -4.96 -4.59
N LEU A 340 -38.01 -3.85 -5.20
CA LEU A 340 -39.36 -3.31 -5.08
C LEU A 340 -40.20 -3.75 -6.28
N SER A 341 -41.33 -4.39 -6.00
CA SER A 341 -42.36 -4.71 -6.99
C SER A 341 -43.53 -3.76 -6.79
N VAL A 342 -43.84 -2.99 -7.82
CA VAL A 342 -45.03 -2.12 -7.89
C VAL A 342 -45.96 -2.69 -8.96
N ARG A 343 -47.19 -2.95 -8.62
CA ARG A 343 -48.25 -3.40 -9.52
C ARG A 343 -49.45 -2.52 -9.45
#